data_5cf9be95a6ddc5aa5b16eec7a9c9cdc5
#
_entry.id   5cf9be95a6ddc5aa5b16eec7a9c9cdc5
#
_cell.length_a   1.000
_cell.length_b   1.000
_cell.length_c   1.000
_cell.angle_alpha   90.00
_cell.angle_beta   90.00
_cell.angle_gamma   90.00
#
_symmetry.space_group_name_H-M   'P 1'
#
loop_
_entity.id
_entity.type
_entity.pdbx_description
1 polymer ?
#
loop_
_entity_poly.entity_id
_entity_poly.type
_entity_poly.pdbx_seq_one_letter_code
_entity_poly.pdbx_strand_id
1 'polypeptide(L)'
;MLATMRRRDLAAAPLALASAALPWPAARAAGADDGGDTWFIFLETGRPTPDDPPAVQAMQRGHIDNFKRLFAAGRLQAAGPLQDPSRNKRGIVVVRAASHDQLIGYFEPDAYVREGYMRINAVRATPRQPLNTEGIDATRIEEVRIVLIGRPATAGGAEAAAAGQRLLQSLVDRGTFGAWYTLADSPVAEVLLARGTDSAALEASLAPYPSAGEVGIAVWRQWISPGVVGPR
;
A
#
# COMPACT_ATOMS: atom_id res chain seq x y z
N MET A 1 33.97 39.75 21.40
CA MET A 1 34.33 38.85 20.31
C MET A 1 33.45 37.61 20.45
N LEU A 2 32.32 37.60 19.79
CA LEU A 2 31.33 36.48 19.81
C LEU A 2 31.55 35.65 18.55
N ALA A 3 31.96 34.39 18.74
CA ALA A 3 32.15 33.43 17.67
C ALA A 3 30.78 32.86 17.25
N THR A 4 30.41 33.14 16.03
CA THR A 4 29.20 32.63 15.37
C THR A 4 29.41 31.17 15.01
N MET A 5 28.72 30.29 15.70
CA MET A 5 28.63 28.86 15.37
C MET A 5 27.72 28.69 14.14
N ARG A 6 28.30 28.35 13.00
CA ARG A 6 27.58 28.01 11.78
C ARG A 6 26.89 26.66 12.00
N ARG A 7 25.56 26.66 11.94
CA ARG A 7 24.75 25.42 11.78
C ARG A 7 25.10 24.78 10.44
N ARG A 8 25.69 23.60 10.47
CA ARG A 8 25.84 22.75 9.28
C ARG A 8 24.45 22.17 8.95
N ASP A 9 23.87 22.65 7.87
CA ASP A 9 22.70 22.04 7.25
C ASP A 9 23.10 20.64 6.74
N LEU A 10 22.67 19.61 7.46
CA LEU A 10 22.68 18.24 6.99
C LEU A 10 21.53 18.11 5.99
N ALA A 11 21.83 18.38 4.74
CA ALA A 11 20.96 18.05 3.63
C ALA A 11 20.81 16.51 3.60
N ALA A 12 19.65 16.03 4.05
CA ALA A 12 19.26 14.65 3.85
C ALA A 12 19.07 14.43 2.35
N ALA A 13 20.04 13.80 1.71
CA ALA A 13 19.94 13.37 0.33
C ALA A 13 18.72 12.42 0.21
N PRO A 14 17.84 12.62 -0.78
CA PRO A 14 16.81 11.65 -1.07
C PRO A 14 17.52 10.38 -1.52
N LEU A 15 17.25 9.25 -0.85
CA LEU A 15 17.59 7.92 -1.37
C LEU A 15 16.83 7.78 -2.70
N ALA A 16 17.51 8.06 -3.79
CA ALA A 16 17.04 7.71 -5.11
C ALA A 16 16.96 6.17 -5.14
N LEU A 17 15.75 5.64 -5.12
CA LEU A 17 15.47 4.24 -5.43
C LEU A 17 15.86 4.03 -6.90
N ALA A 18 17.13 3.70 -7.13
CA ALA A 18 17.56 3.14 -8.40
C ALA A 18 16.90 1.75 -8.49
N SER A 19 15.71 1.72 -9.08
CA SER A 19 15.01 0.50 -9.43
C SER A 19 15.80 -0.20 -10.54
N ALA A 20 16.72 -1.07 -10.16
CA ALA A 20 17.22 -2.08 -11.09
C ALA A 20 16.01 -2.99 -11.38
N ALA A 21 15.40 -2.80 -12.55
CA ALA A 21 14.36 -3.66 -13.07
C ALA A 21 14.98 -5.03 -13.37
N LEU A 22 14.96 -5.92 -12.38
CA LEU A 22 15.24 -7.33 -12.63
C LEU A 22 13.98 -7.97 -13.22
N PRO A 23 14.11 -8.81 -14.25
CA PRO A 23 12.96 -9.42 -14.90
C PRO A 23 12.17 -10.25 -13.88
N TRP A 24 10.90 -9.91 -13.74
CA TRP A 24 9.93 -10.65 -12.97
C TRP A 24 9.53 -11.88 -13.76
N PRO A 25 9.46 -13.08 -13.16
CA PRO A 25 9.05 -14.25 -13.92
C PRO A 25 7.65 -14.06 -14.48
N ALA A 26 7.54 -14.09 -15.81
CA ALA A 26 6.26 -14.09 -16.49
C ALA A 26 5.68 -15.49 -16.35
N ALA A 27 4.71 -15.64 -15.55
CA ALA A 27 3.62 -16.61 -15.54
C ALA A 27 3.17 -16.85 -14.10
N ARG A 28 2.04 -16.30 -13.77
CA ARG A 28 1.24 -16.80 -12.67
C ARG A 28 0.70 -18.15 -13.11
N ALA A 29 1.20 -19.24 -12.54
CA ALA A 29 0.40 -20.45 -12.51
C ALA A 29 -0.92 -20.05 -11.85
N ALA A 30 -2.04 -20.33 -12.50
CA ALA A 30 -3.36 -20.19 -11.90
C ALA A 30 -3.38 -21.08 -10.66
N GLY A 31 -2.90 -20.53 -9.54
CA GLY A 31 -2.94 -21.19 -8.26
C GLY A 31 -4.38 -21.34 -7.89
N ALA A 32 -4.78 -22.56 -7.55
CA ALA A 32 -6.07 -22.84 -7.01
C ALA A 32 -6.42 -21.78 -5.95
N ASP A 33 -7.63 -21.25 -6.00
CA ASP A 33 -8.19 -20.38 -4.96
C ASP A 33 -8.26 -21.22 -3.68
N ASP A 34 -7.20 -21.17 -2.87
CA ASP A 34 -7.09 -21.97 -1.65
C ASP A 34 -7.85 -21.35 -0.47
N GLY A 35 -8.85 -20.53 -0.77
CA GLY A 35 -9.88 -20.10 0.18
C GLY A 35 -9.40 -19.14 1.28
N GLY A 36 -8.20 -18.57 1.17
CA GLY A 36 -7.69 -17.64 2.17
C GLY A 36 -8.35 -16.27 2.11
N ASP A 37 -8.43 -15.58 3.27
CA ASP A 37 -8.88 -14.21 3.37
C ASP A 37 -7.94 -13.25 2.64
N THR A 38 -8.48 -12.13 2.20
CA THR A 38 -7.65 -11.01 1.73
C THR A 38 -7.17 -10.20 2.93
N TRP A 39 -5.87 -9.94 2.95
CA TRP A 39 -5.22 -9.10 3.96
C TRP A 39 -4.59 -7.89 3.30
N PHE A 40 -4.89 -6.72 3.86
CA PHE A 40 -4.25 -5.47 3.49
C PHE A 40 -3.21 -5.14 4.57
N ILE A 41 -1.98 -4.95 4.15
CA ILE A 41 -0.85 -4.73 5.04
C ILE A 41 -0.30 -3.35 4.78
N PHE A 42 -0.14 -2.55 5.84
CA PHE A 42 0.76 -1.41 5.84
C PHE A 42 2.11 -1.87 6.40
N LEU A 43 3.15 -1.73 5.60
CA LEU A 43 4.52 -1.83 6.10
C LEU A 43 4.88 -0.52 6.77
N GLU A 44 5.07 -0.54 8.07
CA GLU A 44 5.33 0.66 8.87
C GLU A 44 6.80 0.77 9.25
N THR A 45 7.23 1.99 9.55
CA THR A 45 8.58 2.27 10.01
C THR A 45 8.82 1.57 11.34
N GLY A 46 9.89 0.78 11.40
CA GLY A 46 10.40 0.14 12.62
C GLY A 46 11.62 0.87 13.18
N ARG A 47 12.60 0.11 13.66
CA ARG A 47 13.87 0.69 14.10
C ARG A 47 14.67 1.27 12.93
N PRO A 48 15.59 2.20 13.16
CA PRO A 48 16.48 2.71 12.11
C PRO A 48 17.30 1.58 11.46
N THR A 49 17.45 1.64 10.14
CA THR A 49 18.37 0.76 9.41
C THR A 49 19.82 1.03 9.82
N PRO A 50 20.72 0.03 9.74
CA PRO A 50 22.13 0.23 10.04
C PRO A 50 22.76 1.24 9.08
N ASP A 51 23.78 1.93 9.56
CA ASP A 51 24.64 2.80 8.74
C ASP A 51 25.70 1.95 8.00
N ASP A 52 25.19 1.02 7.20
CA ASP A 52 25.97 0.07 6.38
C ASP A 52 25.26 -0.09 5.03
N PRO A 53 25.63 0.71 4.02
CA PRO A 53 24.97 0.67 2.72
C PRO A 53 24.97 -0.71 2.04
N PRO A 54 26.04 -1.49 2.06
CA PRO A 54 26.03 -2.87 1.58
C PRO A 54 24.99 -3.77 2.25
N ALA A 55 24.87 -3.70 3.59
CA ALA A 55 23.90 -4.47 4.34
C ALA A 55 22.47 -4.04 4.00
N VAL A 56 22.20 -2.73 3.94
CA VAL A 56 20.89 -2.19 3.53
C VAL A 56 20.53 -2.63 2.12
N GLN A 57 21.48 -2.63 1.19
CA GLN A 57 21.25 -3.10 -0.17
C GLN A 57 20.96 -4.61 -0.21
N ALA A 58 21.63 -5.42 0.61
CA ALA A 58 21.34 -6.85 0.73
C ALA A 58 19.94 -7.10 1.29
N MET A 59 19.52 -6.35 2.32
CA MET A 59 18.16 -6.41 2.85
C MET A 59 17.12 -6.02 1.79
N GLN A 60 17.38 -4.97 1.01
CA GLN A 60 16.50 -4.54 -0.07
C GLN A 60 16.32 -5.63 -1.14
N ARG A 61 17.41 -6.29 -1.53
CA ARG A 61 17.32 -7.44 -2.47
C ARG A 61 16.47 -8.56 -1.89
N GLY A 62 16.72 -8.97 -0.64
CA GLY A 62 15.95 -10.03 0.03
C GLY A 62 14.46 -9.70 0.15
N HIS A 63 14.12 -8.44 0.44
CA HIS A 63 12.76 -7.93 0.48
C HIS A 63 12.04 -8.08 -0.88
N ILE A 64 12.67 -7.63 -1.95
CA ILE A 64 12.14 -7.76 -3.32
C ILE A 64 12.01 -9.22 -3.73
N ASP A 65 13.01 -10.06 -3.42
CA ASP A 65 12.99 -11.49 -3.75
C ASP A 65 11.90 -12.23 -2.99
N ASN A 66 11.59 -11.81 -1.75
CA ASN A 66 10.45 -12.35 -1.00
C ASN A 66 9.11 -12.01 -1.70
N PHE A 67 8.93 -10.79 -2.18
CA PHE A 67 7.72 -10.44 -2.94
C PHE A 67 7.60 -11.23 -4.25
N LYS A 68 8.71 -11.42 -4.98
CA LYS A 68 8.71 -12.27 -6.17
C LYS A 68 8.29 -13.71 -5.86
N ARG A 69 8.80 -14.26 -4.76
CA ARG A 69 8.44 -15.61 -4.28
C ARG A 69 6.94 -15.70 -3.96
N LEU A 70 6.40 -14.72 -3.23
CA LEU A 70 4.98 -14.68 -2.88
C LEU A 70 4.08 -14.50 -4.09
N PHE A 71 4.50 -13.69 -5.06
CA PHE A 71 3.80 -13.50 -6.32
C PHE A 71 3.76 -14.80 -7.15
N ALA A 72 4.91 -15.45 -7.31
CA ALA A 72 5.00 -16.73 -8.01
C ALA A 72 4.14 -17.81 -7.35
N ALA A 73 4.02 -17.79 -6.03
CA ALA A 73 3.16 -18.69 -5.26
C ALA A 73 1.65 -18.31 -5.31
N GLY A 74 1.28 -17.24 -6.02
CA GLY A 74 -0.12 -16.77 -6.09
C GLY A 74 -0.65 -16.15 -4.79
N ARG A 75 0.23 -15.87 -3.81
CA ARG A 75 -0.13 -15.29 -2.51
C ARG A 75 -0.19 -13.78 -2.53
N LEU A 76 0.71 -13.13 -3.28
CA LEU A 76 0.79 -11.68 -3.42
C LEU A 76 -0.12 -11.20 -4.55
N GLN A 77 -1.00 -10.26 -4.24
CA GLN A 77 -1.82 -9.56 -5.24
C GLN A 77 -1.18 -8.24 -5.65
N ALA A 78 -0.60 -7.52 -4.69
CA ALA A 78 0.07 -6.25 -4.92
C ALA A 78 1.08 -5.95 -3.83
N ALA A 79 2.15 -5.26 -4.18
CA ALA A 79 3.08 -4.64 -3.23
C ALA A 79 3.71 -3.39 -3.85
N GLY A 80 4.04 -2.42 -3.02
CA GLY A 80 4.79 -1.27 -3.49
C GLY A 80 4.96 -0.16 -2.45
N PRO A 81 5.96 0.71 -2.65
CA PRO A 81 6.26 1.81 -1.74
C PRO A 81 5.15 2.85 -1.74
N LEU A 82 4.99 3.54 -0.62
CA LEU A 82 3.98 4.54 -0.35
C LEU A 82 4.66 5.83 0.13
N GLN A 83 4.18 6.97 -0.34
CA GLN A 83 4.65 8.27 0.12
C GLN A 83 3.70 8.85 1.18
N ASP A 84 3.82 8.33 2.41
CA ASP A 84 3.21 8.92 3.59
C ASP A 84 3.99 10.16 4.03
N PRO A 85 3.37 11.35 4.15
CA PRO A 85 4.04 12.56 4.64
C PRO A 85 4.64 12.40 6.04
N SER A 86 4.02 11.60 6.91
CA SER A 86 4.54 11.29 8.25
C SER A 86 5.71 10.28 8.23
N ARG A 87 5.96 9.62 7.09
CA ARG A 87 6.94 8.54 6.92
C ARG A 87 6.71 7.32 7.81
N ASN A 88 5.53 7.18 8.39
CA ASN A 88 5.19 6.00 9.19
C ASN A 88 4.86 4.82 8.28
N LYS A 89 3.98 4.99 7.31
CA LYS A 89 3.65 3.95 6.32
C LYS A 89 4.64 4.00 5.16
N ARG A 90 5.41 2.92 5.01
CA ARG A 90 6.49 2.83 4.01
C ARG A 90 6.00 2.19 2.70
N GLY A 91 5.01 1.32 2.78
CA GLY A 91 4.46 0.61 1.63
C GLY A 91 3.17 -0.11 1.97
N ILE A 92 2.54 -0.64 0.93
CA ILE A 92 1.41 -1.56 1.07
C ILE A 92 1.78 -2.94 0.54
N VAL A 93 1.12 -3.96 1.08
CA VAL A 93 1.12 -5.32 0.53
C VAL A 93 -0.30 -5.87 0.64
N VAL A 94 -0.81 -6.44 -0.45
CA VAL A 94 -2.10 -7.13 -0.46
C VAL A 94 -1.84 -8.60 -0.75
N VAL A 95 -2.23 -9.47 0.19
CA VAL A 95 -1.98 -10.91 0.11
C VAL A 95 -3.23 -11.73 0.43
N ARG A 96 -3.20 -13.00 0.03
CA ARG A 96 -4.16 -14.01 0.48
C ARG A 96 -3.50 -14.93 1.49
N ALA A 97 -4.16 -15.11 2.65
CA ALA A 97 -3.71 -16.03 3.69
C ALA A 97 -4.91 -16.56 4.47
N ALA A 98 -4.84 -17.81 4.90
CA ALA A 98 -5.91 -18.44 5.69
C ALA A 98 -5.95 -17.93 7.13
N SER A 99 -4.82 -17.44 7.64
CA SER A 99 -4.72 -16.89 9.00
C SER A 99 -3.66 -15.80 9.09
N HIS A 100 -3.70 -15.03 10.18
CA HIS A 100 -2.67 -14.04 10.51
C HIS A 100 -1.28 -14.71 10.69
N ASP A 101 -1.21 -15.88 11.34
CA ASP A 101 0.06 -16.58 11.54
C ASP A 101 0.68 -17.02 10.22
N GLN A 102 -0.15 -17.53 9.29
CA GLN A 102 0.32 -17.86 7.93
C GLN A 102 0.86 -16.61 7.22
N LEU A 103 0.17 -15.48 7.34
CA LEU A 103 0.61 -14.22 6.77
C LEU A 103 1.96 -13.78 7.35
N ILE A 104 2.15 -13.84 8.67
CA ILE A 104 3.42 -13.50 9.33
C ILE A 104 4.55 -14.39 8.80
N GLY A 105 4.31 -15.69 8.64
CA GLY A 105 5.26 -16.64 8.07
C GLY A 105 5.71 -16.28 6.64
N TYR A 106 4.91 -15.55 5.87
CA TYR A 106 5.33 -15.08 4.55
C TYR A 106 6.51 -14.11 4.58
N PHE A 107 6.70 -13.42 5.71
CA PHE A 107 7.73 -12.39 5.87
C PHE A 107 8.94 -12.87 6.67
N GLU A 108 8.98 -14.12 7.12
CA GLU A 108 10.17 -14.66 7.80
C GLU A 108 11.47 -14.54 6.98
N PRO A 109 11.46 -14.73 5.63
CA PRO A 109 12.66 -14.52 4.81
C PRO A 109 13.05 -13.05 4.64
N ASP A 110 12.15 -12.12 4.93
CA ASP A 110 12.36 -10.69 4.73
C ASP A 110 13.13 -10.07 5.89
N ALA A 111 14.39 -9.73 5.66
CA ALA A 111 15.26 -9.16 6.68
C ALA A 111 14.77 -7.80 7.23
N TYR A 112 14.09 -6.97 6.43
CA TYR A 112 13.53 -5.72 6.94
C TYR A 112 12.46 -5.96 8.01
N VAL A 113 11.66 -6.99 7.84
CA VAL A 113 10.60 -7.36 8.79
C VAL A 113 11.18 -8.18 9.95
N ARG A 114 11.91 -9.24 9.64
CA ARG A 114 12.48 -10.14 10.63
C ARG A 114 13.35 -9.41 11.67
N GLU A 115 14.12 -8.43 11.22
CA GLU A 115 15.01 -7.67 12.09
C GLU A 115 14.38 -6.39 12.65
N GLY A 116 13.10 -6.15 12.39
CA GLY A 116 12.32 -5.06 12.97
C GLY A 116 12.59 -3.67 12.38
N TYR A 117 13.21 -3.57 11.20
CA TYR A 117 13.34 -2.30 10.48
C TYR A 117 12.03 -1.85 9.84
N MET A 118 11.15 -2.80 9.53
CA MET A 118 9.76 -2.59 9.17
C MET A 118 8.85 -3.42 10.06
N ARG A 119 7.67 -2.89 10.37
CA ARG A 119 6.63 -3.59 11.12
C ARG A 119 5.47 -3.89 10.18
N ILE A 120 4.87 -5.04 10.38
CA ILE A 120 3.65 -5.45 9.67
C ILE A 120 2.46 -4.95 10.47
N ASN A 121 1.63 -4.12 9.84
CA ASN A 121 0.30 -3.79 10.30
C ASN A 121 -0.69 -4.42 9.32
N ALA A 122 -1.12 -5.64 9.60
CA ALA A 122 -1.96 -6.45 8.75
C ALA A 122 -3.41 -6.43 9.22
N VAL A 123 -4.32 -6.16 8.31
CA VAL A 123 -5.76 -6.03 8.57
C VAL A 123 -6.53 -6.89 7.60
N ARG A 124 -7.57 -7.59 8.05
CA ARG A 124 -8.50 -8.26 7.13
C ARG A 124 -9.19 -7.22 6.25
N ALA A 125 -9.25 -7.52 4.96
CA ALA A 125 -9.83 -6.64 3.97
C ALA A 125 -10.94 -7.35 3.19
N THR A 126 -12.06 -6.66 3.03
CA THR A 126 -13.12 -7.09 2.12
C THR A 126 -12.96 -6.35 0.80
N PRO A 127 -12.61 -7.01 -0.30
CA PRO A 127 -12.56 -6.39 -1.61
C PRO A 127 -13.97 -6.05 -2.08
N ARG A 128 -14.23 -4.76 -2.31
CA ARG A 128 -15.45 -4.25 -2.97
C ARG A 128 -15.24 -4.20 -4.48
N GLN A 129 -14.07 -3.71 -4.88
CA GLN A 129 -13.50 -3.79 -6.21
C GLN A 129 -12.09 -4.35 -6.06
N PRO A 130 -11.83 -5.63 -6.39
CA PRO A 130 -10.50 -6.22 -6.22
C PRO A 130 -9.50 -5.67 -7.24
N LEU A 131 -8.23 -5.77 -6.90
CA LEU A 131 -7.11 -5.57 -7.82
C LEU A 131 -7.18 -6.59 -8.96
N ASN A 132 -6.66 -6.20 -10.12
CA ASN A 132 -6.48 -7.15 -11.21
C ASN A 132 -5.42 -8.20 -10.82
N THR A 133 -5.63 -9.40 -11.30
CA THR A 133 -4.69 -10.52 -11.13
C THR A 133 -4.08 -10.99 -12.45
N GLU A 134 -4.54 -10.41 -13.56
CA GLU A 134 -4.12 -10.72 -14.91
C GLU A 134 -3.70 -9.44 -15.65
N GLY A 135 -2.90 -9.58 -16.69
CA GLY A 135 -2.42 -8.43 -17.48
C GLY A 135 -1.44 -7.52 -16.73
N ILE A 136 -0.79 -8.03 -15.67
CA ILE A 136 0.15 -7.28 -14.84
C ILE A 136 1.53 -7.30 -15.49
N ASP A 137 2.09 -6.11 -15.74
CA ASP A 137 3.51 -5.98 -16.09
C ASP A 137 4.37 -5.87 -14.82
N ALA A 138 4.78 -7.02 -14.31
CA ALA A 138 5.57 -7.10 -13.10
C ALA A 138 7.06 -6.68 -13.29
N THR A 139 7.46 -6.31 -14.51
CA THR A 139 8.82 -5.82 -14.80
C THR A 139 8.96 -4.31 -14.62
N ARG A 140 7.86 -3.60 -14.50
CA ARG A 140 7.80 -2.15 -14.37
C ARG A 140 7.01 -1.73 -13.14
N ILE A 141 7.15 -0.46 -12.78
CA ILE A 141 6.33 0.21 -11.78
C ILE A 141 5.74 1.48 -12.39
N GLU A 142 4.50 1.80 -12.04
CA GLU A 142 3.84 3.06 -12.36
C GLU A 142 3.43 3.78 -11.08
N GLU A 143 3.32 5.10 -11.17
CA GLU A 143 2.79 5.91 -10.11
C GLU A 143 1.25 5.94 -10.21
N VAL A 144 0.61 5.63 -9.10
CA VAL A 144 -0.84 5.71 -8.91
C VAL A 144 -1.17 6.56 -7.69
N ARG A 145 -2.43 6.71 -7.37
CA ARG A 145 -2.87 7.29 -6.09
C ARG A 145 -3.54 6.24 -5.23
N ILE A 146 -3.23 6.28 -3.95
CA ILE A 146 -3.96 5.58 -2.91
C ILE A 146 -4.73 6.60 -2.09
N VAL A 147 -6.00 6.30 -1.84
CA VAL A 147 -6.87 7.07 -0.96
C VAL A 147 -7.12 6.25 0.29
N LEU A 148 -6.88 6.86 1.43
CA LEU A 148 -7.17 6.30 2.75
C LEU A 148 -8.28 7.13 3.38
N ILE A 149 -9.40 6.50 3.72
CA ILE A 149 -10.51 7.14 4.44
C ILE A 149 -10.52 6.60 5.85
N GLY A 150 -10.39 7.49 6.82
CA GLY A 150 -10.38 7.15 8.23
C GLY A 150 -11.71 6.57 8.72
N ARG A 151 -11.66 5.82 9.80
CA ARG A 151 -12.84 5.35 10.49
C ARG A 151 -13.39 6.47 11.39
N PRO A 152 -14.69 6.79 11.33
CA PRO A 152 -15.26 7.78 12.23
C PRO A 152 -15.15 7.32 13.69
N ALA A 153 -14.81 8.25 14.59
CA ALA A 153 -14.67 7.98 16.02
C ALA A 153 -16.01 7.59 16.67
N THR A 154 -17.10 8.14 16.16
CA THR A 154 -18.47 7.76 16.52
C THR A 154 -19.10 7.04 15.34
N ALA A 155 -19.90 6.01 15.61
CA ALA A 155 -20.67 5.38 14.56
C ALA A 155 -21.57 6.46 13.92
N GLY A 156 -21.16 6.97 12.77
CA GLY A 156 -22.03 7.78 11.92
C GLY A 156 -23.31 6.99 11.68
N GLY A 157 -24.45 7.68 11.64
CA GLY A 157 -25.72 6.98 11.43
C GLY A 157 -25.63 6.05 10.20
N ALA A 158 -26.40 4.97 10.23
CA ALA A 158 -26.43 3.98 9.13
C ALA A 158 -26.65 4.63 7.76
N GLU A 159 -27.38 5.74 7.72
CA GLU A 159 -27.62 6.51 6.51
C GLU A 159 -26.35 7.18 5.97
N ALA A 160 -25.52 7.79 6.81
CA ALA A 160 -24.25 8.39 6.39
C ALA A 160 -23.28 7.32 5.86
N ALA A 161 -23.20 6.16 6.53
CA ALA A 161 -22.41 5.04 6.07
C ALA A 161 -22.90 4.55 4.70
N ALA A 162 -24.21 4.38 4.52
CA ALA A 162 -24.78 3.97 3.24
C ALA A 162 -24.57 5.01 2.13
N ALA A 163 -24.64 6.32 2.46
CA ALA A 163 -24.35 7.39 1.51
C ALA A 163 -22.87 7.36 1.06
N GLY A 164 -21.94 7.16 2.00
CA GLY A 164 -20.52 6.99 1.70
C GLY A 164 -20.28 5.80 0.75
N GLN A 165 -20.86 4.66 1.05
CA GLN A 165 -20.75 3.46 0.20
C GLN A 165 -21.29 3.72 -1.21
N ARG A 166 -22.47 4.38 -1.35
CA ARG A 166 -23.02 4.73 -2.67
C ARG A 166 -22.12 5.68 -3.45
N LEU A 167 -21.53 6.67 -2.80
CA LEU A 167 -20.56 7.57 -3.45
C LEU A 167 -19.36 6.79 -3.96
N LEU A 168 -18.72 5.96 -3.12
CA LEU A 168 -17.53 5.19 -3.51
C LEU A 168 -17.86 4.21 -4.66
N GLN A 169 -19.00 3.52 -4.60
CA GLN A 169 -19.45 2.66 -5.68
C GLN A 169 -19.62 3.43 -6.98
N SER A 170 -20.26 4.59 -6.94
CA SER A 170 -20.42 5.45 -8.12
C SER A 170 -19.08 5.92 -8.71
N LEU A 171 -18.06 6.18 -7.87
CA LEU A 171 -16.72 6.53 -8.33
C LEU A 171 -16.00 5.35 -8.97
N VAL A 172 -16.18 4.14 -8.45
CA VAL A 172 -15.68 2.90 -9.06
C VAL A 172 -16.36 2.64 -10.40
N ASP A 173 -17.69 2.75 -10.47
CA ASP A 173 -18.48 2.52 -11.69
C ASP A 173 -18.08 3.48 -12.84
N ARG A 174 -17.67 4.71 -12.50
CA ARG A 174 -17.14 5.69 -13.46
C ARG A 174 -15.66 5.50 -13.80
N GLY A 175 -14.99 4.49 -13.23
CA GLY A 175 -13.58 4.23 -13.46
C GLY A 175 -12.62 5.22 -12.77
N THR A 176 -13.11 6.05 -11.82
CA THR A 176 -12.25 6.93 -11.02
C THR A 176 -11.31 6.11 -10.14
N PHE A 177 -11.81 5.02 -9.55
CA PHE A 177 -11.03 4.06 -8.78
C PHE A 177 -11.07 2.69 -9.45
N GLY A 178 -9.90 2.07 -9.58
CA GLY A 178 -9.74 0.72 -10.14
C GLY A 178 -9.67 -0.39 -9.07
N ALA A 179 -9.57 -0.02 -7.79
CA ALA A 179 -9.67 -0.96 -6.68
C ALA A 179 -10.27 -0.27 -5.44
N TRP A 180 -10.97 -1.07 -4.61
CA TRP A 180 -11.58 -0.62 -3.37
C TRP A 180 -11.66 -1.75 -2.35
N TYR A 181 -11.18 -1.49 -1.12
CA TYR A 181 -11.18 -2.41 0.01
C TYR A 181 -11.75 -1.74 1.25
N THR A 182 -12.64 -2.45 1.96
CA THR A 182 -13.06 -2.10 3.32
C THR A 182 -12.16 -2.85 4.30
N LEU A 183 -11.56 -2.15 5.27
CA LEU A 183 -10.70 -2.74 6.28
C LEU A 183 -11.45 -3.00 7.58
N ALA A 184 -11.30 -4.21 8.14
CA ALA A 184 -11.86 -4.55 9.44
C ALA A 184 -10.95 -3.98 10.56
N ASP A 185 -11.54 -3.55 11.68
CA ASP A 185 -10.83 -3.20 12.93
C ASP A 185 -9.56 -2.33 12.75
N SER A 186 -9.61 -1.37 11.83
CA SER A 186 -8.51 -0.48 11.49
C SER A 186 -8.94 0.99 11.65
N PRO A 187 -8.02 1.90 12.05
CA PRO A 187 -8.26 3.34 11.97
C PRO A 187 -8.57 3.83 10.55
N VAL A 188 -8.09 3.13 9.52
CA VAL A 188 -8.47 3.31 8.13
C VAL A 188 -9.65 2.39 7.85
N ALA A 189 -10.79 2.94 7.44
CA ALA A 189 -11.98 2.17 7.10
C ALA A 189 -11.95 1.70 5.64
N GLU A 190 -11.57 2.59 4.73
CA GLU A 190 -11.61 2.32 3.29
C GLU A 190 -10.27 2.64 2.65
N VAL A 191 -9.88 1.81 1.69
CA VAL A 191 -8.69 2.01 0.85
C VAL A 191 -9.11 1.92 -0.60
N LEU A 192 -8.80 2.96 -1.39
CA LEU A 192 -9.06 2.97 -2.83
C LEU A 192 -7.77 3.25 -3.59
N LEU A 193 -7.64 2.67 -4.78
CA LEU A 193 -6.53 2.94 -5.67
C LEU A 193 -7.04 3.48 -7.00
N ALA A 194 -6.42 4.57 -7.48
CA ALA A 194 -6.75 5.21 -8.73
C ALA A 194 -5.55 5.21 -9.66
N ARG A 195 -5.77 4.87 -10.93
CA ARG A 195 -4.82 5.19 -12.00
C ARG A 195 -4.83 6.69 -12.25
N GLY A 196 -3.70 7.23 -12.53
CA GLY A 196 -3.57 8.67 -12.71
C GLY A 196 -2.92 9.34 -11.50
N THR A 197 -2.49 10.57 -11.72
CA THR A 197 -1.61 11.28 -10.78
C THR A 197 -2.20 12.58 -10.26
N ASP A 198 -3.42 12.91 -10.65
CA ASP A 198 -4.11 14.14 -10.22
C ASP A 198 -4.78 13.95 -8.85
N SER A 199 -4.02 14.27 -7.79
CA SER A 199 -4.53 14.22 -6.42
C SER A 199 -5.69 15.20 -6.19
N ALA A 200 -5.64 16.40 -6.78
CA ALA A 200 -6.66 17.42 -6.57
C ALA A 200 -8.01 17.00 -7.17
N ALA A 201 -8.00 16.37 -8.34
CA ALA A 201 -9.21 15.83 -8.95
C ALA A 201 -9.83 14.70 -8.08
N LEU A 202 -9.00 13.84 -7.47
CA LEU A 202 -9.47 12.79 -6.57
C LEU A 202 -10.04 13.38 -5.27
N GLU A 203 -9.37 14.34 -4.66
CA GLU A 203 -9.86 15.05 -3.48
C GLU A 203 -11.20 15.73 -3.76
N ALA A 204 -11.32 16.43 -4.90
CA ALA A 204 -12.57 17.04 -5.33
C ALA A 204 -13.72 16.02 -5.52
N SER A 205 -13.41 14.84 -6.07
CA SER A 205 -14.39 13.76 -6.26
C SER A 205 -14.90 13.17 -4.95
N LEU A 206 -14.11 13.26 -3.89
CA LEU A 206 -14.41 12.77 -2.55
C LEU A 206 -14.97 13.85 -1.62
N ALA A 207 -15.01 15.13 -2.04
CA ALA A 207 -15.56 16.21 -1.22
C ALA A 207 -16.99 15.95 -0.72
N PRO A 208 -17.89 15.27 -1.49
CA PRO A 208 -19.24 14.93 -1.01
C PRO A 208 -19.27 13.73 -0.05
N TYR A 209 -18.11 13.12 0.31
CA TYR A 209 -18.12 11.98 1.22
C TYR A 209 -18.68 12.40 2.59
N PRO A 210 -19.67 11.67 3.13
CA PRO A 210 -20.26 12.00 4.42
C PRO A 210 -19.19 12.05 5.52
N SER A 211 -19.26 13.10 6.34
CA SER A 211 -18.29 13.32 7.43
C SER A 211 -16.82 13.45 6.99
N ALA A 212 -16.57 13.89 5.75
CA ALA A 212 -15.21 14.05 5.23
C ALA A 212 -14.27 14.85 6.16
N GLY A 213 -14.83 15.88 6.84
CA GLY A 213 -14.12 16.68 7.84
C GLY A 213 -13.81 15.94 9.16
N GLU A 214 -14.51 14.85 9.46
CA GLU A 214 -14.37 14.09 10.71
C GLU A 214 -13.49 12.84 10.55
N VAL A 215 -13.58 12.17 9.37
CA VAL A 215 -12.91 10.88 9.16
C VAL A 215 -11.47 11.02 8.67
N GLY A 216 -11.07 12.17 8.19
CA GLY A 216 -9.80 12.38 7.51
C GLY A 216 -9.72 11.56 6.21
N ILE A 217 -9.52 12.25 5.09
CA ILE A 217 -9.25 11.63 3.79
C ILE A 217 -7.84 12.01 3.38
N ALA A 218 -7.02 11.00 3.11
CA ALA A 218 -5.65 11.19 2.65
C ALA A 218 -5.49 10.65 1.22
N VAL A 219 -4.90 11.45 0.34
CA VAL A 219 -4.56 11.05 -1.03
C VAL A 219 -3.04 11.06 -1.16
N TRP A 220 -2.44 9.89 -1.31
CA TRP A 220 -0.99 9.73 -1.34
C TRP A 220 -0.51 9.11 -2.63
N ARG A 221 0.76 9.35 -2.94
CA ARG A 221 1.44 8.68 -4.06
C ARG A 221 1.77 7.25 -3.67
N GLN A 222 1.52 6.34 -4.59
CA GLN A 222 1.79 4.92 -4.49
C GLN A 222 2.45 4.45 -5.78
N TRP A 223 3.42 3.57 -5.68
CA TRP A 223 4.03 2.92 -6.84
C TRP A 223 3.71 1.44 -6.83
N ILE A 224 3.25 0.93 -7.96
CA ILE A 224 2.79 -0.45 -8.10
C ILE A 224 3.04 -0.92 -9.54
N SER A 225 2.99 -2.24 -9.77
CA SER A 225 3.13 -2.76 -11.13
C SER A 225 1.96 -2.32 -12.03
N PRO A 226 2.24 -1.90 -13.30
CA PRO A 226 1.20 -1.59 -14.26
C PRO A 226 0.24 -2.76 -14.47
N GLY A 227 -1.04 -2.44 -14.62
CA GLY A 227 -2.10 -3.43 -14.78
C GLY A 227 -2.73 -3.93 -13.47
N VAL A 228 -2.10 -3.72 -12.30
CA VAL A 228 -2.67 -4.08 -11.00
C VAL A 228 -3.90 -3.24 -10.69
N VAL A 229 -3.83 -1.93 -10.92
CA VAL A 229 -4.97 -1.01 -10.78
C VAL A 229 -5.46 -0.66 -12.16
N GLY A 230 -6.74 -0.76 -12.41
CA GLY A 230 -7.21 -0.33 -13.69
C GLY A 230 -8.66 -0.59 -14.00
N PRO A 231 -9.17 0.01 -15.09
CA PRO A 231 -10.42 -0.46 -15.65
C PRO A 231 -10.20 -1.91 -16.07
N ARG A 232 -11.17 -2.73 -15.77
CA ARG A 232 -11.27 -4.09 -16.32
C ARG A 232 -11.59 -4.03 -17.79
#